data_f68187d9d3036d57a55ef9b88bd311fe
#
_entry.id   f68187d9d3036d57a55ef9b88bd311fe
#
_cell.length_a   1.000
_cell.length_b   1.000
_cell.length_c   1.000
_cell.angle_alpha   90.00
_cell.angle_beta   90.00
_cell.angle_gamma   90.00
#
_symmetry.space_group_name_H-M   'P 1'
#
loop_
_entity.id
_entity.type
_entity.pdbx_description
1 polymer ?
#
loop_
_entity_poly.entity_id
_entity_poly.type
_entity_poly.pdbx_seq_one_letter_code
_entity_poly.pdbx_strand_id
1 'polypeptide(L)'
;MSNQQEDLAVTCPACGLLCDDIRIKQQDGHLDVDAQGCALAQSFFQQSVPSAHAKIQGKNVSLAQAVQAASDLLYNSKQSLFFGLGTDVGGMRALLTLVNQTGAYLDHMNSSAGLRNIQVLQQHGWQTTTLTEVKQRADVILIIGSHIVSQHPRFFQRILWQGDALFGERLPEREIIVLGPADLDISVATSPTGKAAQHIVCENAQLPEVLASLHALALGKTIHAEQIAHIPTQTLQQLVDVLRAAKYSVLTWLAKELDFPHAELCIQQITQTVRALNQHTRSSALPLGGSDGDYSVYQVNTWTTGFPIRNRFYQGNAEYDPFHFITERLQDQSDVRVWISCFQPKPPPTSEGKTIIIGHPALQDCPCDVFIPVRIPGLQQSGTLFRVDSSVSLPIQAVMASELNSLQEVLRQIEDSYHAH
;
A
#
# COMPACT_ATOMS: atom_id res chain seq x y z
N MET A 1 -35.69 -26.24 -8.69
CA MET A 1 -34.74 -25.99 -7.58
C MET A 1 -34.14 -24.64 -7.82
N SER A 2 -34.56 -23.62 -7.07
CA SER A 2 -34.06 -22.26 -7.17
C SER A 2 -32.60 -22.28 -6.72
N ASN A 3 -31.66 -21.99 -7.63
CA ASN A 3 -30.28 -21.66 -7.28
C ASN A 3 -30.36 -20.41 -6.38
N GLN A 4 -30.32 -20.61 -5.07
CA GLN A 4 -30.00 -19.51 -4.16
C GLN A 4 -28.56 -19.12 -4.46
N GLN A 5 -28.39 -18.02 -5.18
CA GLN A 5 -27.09 -17.35 -5.33
C GLN A 5 -26.65 -16.95 -3.92
N GLU A 6 -25.64 -17.63 -3.39
CA GLU A 6 -25.05 -17.26 -2.11
C GLU A 6 -24.29 -15.94 -2.29
N ASP A 7 -24.74 -14.91 -1.59
CA ASP A 7 -23.99 -13.68 -1.43
C ASP A 7 -22.75 -13.99 -0.57
N LEU A 8 -21.57 -14.03 -1.18
CA LEU A 8 -20.33 -14.29 -0.47
C LEU A 8 -19.77 -12.98 0.08
N ALA A 9 -19.67 -12.87 1.41
CA ALA A 9 -18.95 -11.77 2.04
C ALA A 9 -17.43 -11.97 1.91
N VAL A 10 -16.72 -10.96 1.39
CA VAL A 10 -15.30 -11.06 1.09
C VAL A 10 -14.53 -9.84 1.58
N THR A 11 -13.24 -10.05 1.83
CA THR A 11 -12.28 -8.95 2.04
C THR A 11 -11.74 -8.48 0.69
N CYS A 12 -11.87 -7.18 0.42
CA CYS A 12 -11.41 -6.56 -0.82
C CYS A 12 -9.92 -6.23 -0.75
N PRO A 13 -9.06 -6.75 -1.64
CA PRO A 13 -7.64 -6.48 -1.65
C PRO A 13 -7.23 -5.25 -2.49
N ALA A 14 -8.19 -4.52 -3.06
CA ALA A 14 -7.92 -3.46 -4.04
C ALA A 14 -7.15 -2.26 -3.46
N CYS A 15 -7.26 -1.99 -2.16
CA CYS A 15 -6.50 -0.96 -1.46
C CYS A 15 -6.24 -1.35 0.00
N GLY A 16 -5.40 -0.57 0.68
CA GLY A 16 -4.98 -0.84 2.06
C GLY A 16 -6.07 -0.81 3.13
N LEU A 17 -7.29 -0.36 2.82
CA LEU A 17 -8.40 -0.41 3.77
C LEU A 17 -8.88 -1.84 4.03
N LEU A 18 -8.68 -2.77 3.08
CA LEU A 18 -9.14 -4.16 3.16
C LEU A 18 -10.58 -4.26 3.67
N CYS A 19 -11.52 -3.61 2.97
CA CYS A 19 -12.93 -3.65 3.33
C CYS A 19 -13.44 -5.10 3.37
N ASP A 20 -13.96 -5.56 4.50
CA ASP A 20 -14.41 -6.93 4.76
C ASP A 20 -15.95 -7.07 4.76
N ASP A 21 -16.64 -6.04 4.28
CA ASP A 21 -18.09 -5.95 4.18
C ASP A 21 -18.61 -5.96 2.73
N ILE A 22 -17.75 -6.27 1.76
CA ILE A 22 -18.13 -6.39 0.34
C ILE A 22 -18.83 -7.73 0.12
N ARG A 23 -19.93 -7.71 -0.63
CA ARG A 23 -20.64 -8.92 -1.06
C ARG A 23 -20.47 -9.10 -2.55
N ILE A 24 -20.16 -10.34 -2.93
CA ILE A 24 -19.98 -10.76 -4.31
C ILE A 24 -21.07 -11.75 -4.68
N LYS A 25 -21.73 -11.50 -5.80
CA LYS A 25 -22.63 -12.46 -6.46
C LYS A 25 -21.97 -12.98 -7.72
N GLN A 26 -21.97 -14.29 -7.88
CA GLN A 26 -21.52 -14.89 -9.12
C GLN A 26 -22.74 -15.21 -9.98
N GLN A 27 -22.82 -14.60 -11.17
CA GLN A 27 -23.88 -14.83 -12.14
C GLN A 27 -23.27 -15.01 -13.53
N ASP A 28 -23.58 -16.14 -14.19
CA ASP A 28 -23.14 -16.47 -15.56
C ASP A 28 -21.63 -16.28 -15.82
N GLY A 29 -20.80 -16.58 -14.81
CA GLY A 29 -19.34 -16.43 -14.87
C GLY A 29 -18.84 -14.99 -14.62
N HIS A 30 -19.73 -14.05 -14.37
CA HIS A 30 -19.40 -12.68 -13.97
C HIS A 30 -19.52 -12.52 -12.45
N LEU A 31 -18.69 -11.62 -11.91
CA LEU A 31 -18.73 -11.25 -10.49
C LEU A 31 -19.37 -9.87 -10.36
N ASP A 32 -20.51 -9.80 -9.71
CA ASP A 32 -21.18 -8.55 -9.39
C ASP A 32 -20.84 -8.14 -7.96
N VAL A 33 -20.31 -6.94 -7.82
CA VAL A 33 -20.00 -6.32 -6.53
C VAL A 33 -21.22 -5.55 -6.08
N ASP A 34 -21.63 -5.74 -4.82
CA ASP A 34 -22.79 -5.05 -4.24
C ASP A 34 -22.63 -3.52 -4.19
N ALA A 35 -23.71 -2.83 -3.84
CA ALA A 35 -23.74 -1.36 -3.78
C ALA A 35 -22.76 -0.74 -2.75
N GLN A 36 -22.19 -1.55 -1.86
CA GLN A 36 -21.16 -1.10 -0.93
C GLN A 36 -19.78 -1.09 -1.56
N GLY A 37 -19.57 -1.76 -2.70
CA GLY A 37 -18.32 -1.78 -3.44
C GLY A 37 -18.02 -0.42 -4.07
N CYS A 38 -16.80 0.08 -3.85
CA CYS A 38 -16.30 1.27 -4.55
C CYS A 38 -15.73 0.91 -5.93
N ALA A 39 -15.39 1.93 -6.73
CA ALA A 39 -14.82 1.74 -8.06
C ALA A 39 -13.56 0.84 -8.07
N LEU A 40 -12.72 0.92 -7.03
CA LEU A 40 -11.53 0.05 -6.91
C LEU A 40 -11.92 -1.42 -6.69
N ALA A 41 -12.94 -1.69 -5.84
CA ALA A 41 -13.46 -3.04 -5.63
C ALA A 41 -14.08 -3.60 -6.91
N GLN A 42 -14.90 -2.80 -7.60
CA GLN A 42 -15.49 -3.19 -8.89
C GLN A 42 -14.39 -3.52 -9.91
N SER A 43 -13.41 -2.63 -10.08
CA SER A 43 -12.27 -2.85 -10.98
C SER A 43 -11.49 -4.12 -10.65
N PHE A 44 -11.29 -4.42 -9.36
CA PHE A 44 -10.56 -5.60 -8.94
C PHE A 44 -11.35 -6.90 -9.20
N PHE A 45 -12.60 -6.98 -8.77
CA PHE A 45 -13.37 -8.23 -8.90
C PHE A 45 -13.91 -8.48 -10.31
N GLN A 46 -14.07 -7.43 -11.12
CA GLN A 46 -14.55 -7.52 -12.50
C GLN A 46 -13.41 -7.49 -13.55
N GLN A 47 -12.15 -7.56 -13.11
CA GLN A 47 -11.03 -7.57 -14.04
C GLN A 47 -11.09 -8.80 -14.98
N SER A 48 -10.70 -8.61 -16.23
CA SER A 48 -10.60 -9.70 -17.18
C SER A 48 -9.37 -10.55 -16.88
N VAL A 49 -9.57 -11.87 -16.73
CA VAL A 49 -8.49 -12.82 -16.50
C VAL A 49 -8.39 -13.74 -17.73
N PRO A 50 -7.47 -13.47 -18.66
CA PRO A 50 -7.31 -14.31 -19.84
C PRO A 50 -6.74 -15.68 -19.48
N SER A 51 -7.04 -16.69 -20.31
CA SER A 51 -6.30 -17.94 -20.26
C SER A 51 -4.84 -17.69 -20.62
N ALA A 52 -3.92 -18.21 -19.84
CA ALA A 52 -2.50 -18.01 -20.02
C ALA A 52 -1.72 -19.30 -19.76
N HIS A 53 -0.62 -19.45 -20.50
CA HIS A 53 0.32 -20.56 -20.37
C HIS A 53 1.70 -20.05 -19.98
N ALA A 54 2.50 -20.87 -19.33
CA ALA A 54 3.90 -20.57 -19.14
C ALA A 54 4.61 -20.45 -20.50
N LYS A 55 5.54 -19.50 -20.59
CA LYS A 55 6.29 -19.22 -21.84
C LYS A 55 7.78 -19.14 -21.58
N ILE A 56 8.57 -19.60 -22.56
CA ILE A 56 10.01 -19.34 -22.66
C ILE A 56 10.23 -18.63 -23.99
N GLN A 57 10.82 -17.44 -23.96
CA GLN A 57 11.05 -16.60 -25.14
C GLN A 57 9.79 -16.48 -26.04
N GLY A 58 8.64 -16.21 -25.39
CA GLY A 58 7.33 -16.05 -26.04
C GLY A 58 6.65 -17.33 -26.52
N LYS A 59 7.28 -18.51 -26.43
CA LYS A 59 6.70 -19.80 -26.82
C LYS A 59 6.06 -20.50 -25.64
N ASN A 60 4.84 -21.02 -25.81
CA ASN A 60 4.15 -21.80 -24.78
C ASN A 60 4.93 -23.07 -24.45
N VAL A 61 5.10 -23.33 -23.16
CA VAL A 61 5.78 -24.52 -22.61
C VAL A 61 4.99 -25.07 -21.42
N SER A 62 5.37 -26.23 -20.90
CA SER A 62 4.82 -26.73 -19.66
C SER A 62 5.32 -25.89 -18.47
N LEU A 63 4.57 -25.88 -17.34
CA LEU A 63 5.02 -25.23 -16.11
C LEU A 63 6.39 -25.75 -15.66
N ALA A 64 6.59 -27.08 -15.70
CA ALA A 64 7.87 -27.69 -15.29
C ALA A 64 9.06 -27.17 -16.12
N GLN A 65 8.89 -26.98 -17.43
CA GLN A 65 9.92 -26.41 -18.31
C GLN A 65 10.21 -24.96 -17.95
N ALA A 66 9.19 -24.15 -17.69
CA ALA A 66 9.37 -22.75 -17.30
C ALA A 66 10.02 -22.61 -15.92
N VAL A 67 9.64 -23.45 -14.96
CA VAL A 67 10.26 -23.53 -13.62
C VAL A 67 11.75 -23.88 -13.75
N GLN A 68 12.09 -24.90 -14.54
CA GLN A 68 13.49 -25.28 -14.78
C GLN A 68 14.28 -24.13 -15.42
N ALA A 69 13.72 -23.48 -16.44
CA ALA A 69 14.38 -22.35 -17.09
C ALA A 69 14.59 -21.15 -16.15
N ALA A 70 13.61 -20.87 -15.28
CA ALA A 70 13.75 -19.83 -14.25
C ALA A 70 14.83 -20.19 -13.23
N SER A 71 14.88 -21.44 -12.79
CA SER A 71 15.90 -21.97 -11.89
C SER A 71 17.30 -21.88 -12.50
N ASP A 72 17.47 -22.32 -13.76
CA ASP A 72 18.74 -22.27 -14.49
C ASP A 72 19.26 -20.82 -14.61
N LEU A 73 18.38 -19.87 -14.90
CA LEU A 73 18.74 -18.44 -14.96
C LEU A 73 19.22 -17.94 -13.59
N LEU A 74 18.51 -18.26 -12.51
CA LEU A 74 18.87 -17.86 -11.16
C LEU A 74 20.17 -18.52 -10.68
N TYR A 75 20.36 -19.80 -10.96
CA TYR A 75 21.57 -20.55 -10.56
C TYR A 75 22.84 -19.99 -11.22
N ASN A 76 22.75 -19.58 -12.49
CA ASN A 76 23.85 -19.00 -13.24
C ASN A 76 24.00 -17.48 -13.05
N SER A 77 23.10 -16.83 -12.29
CA SER A 77 23.14 -15.39 -12.03
C SER A 77 24.26 -15.03 -11.06
N LYS A 78 24.94 -13.93 -11.33
CA LYS A 78 25.91 -13.32 -10.41
C LYS A 78 25.24 -12.31 -9.48
N GLN A 79 24.20 -11.65 -9.98
CA GLN A 79 23.45 -10.65 -9.23
C GLN A 79 22.00 -10.64 -9.71
N SER A 80 21.12 -11.23 -8.95
CA SER A 80 19.67 -11.24 -9.23
C SER A 80 18.91 -10.20 -8.41
N LEU A 81 17.85 -9.66 -9.01
CA LEU A 81 16.93 -8.71 -8.39
C LEU A 81 15.52 -9.27 -8.45
N PHE A 82 14.88 -9.45 -7.29
CA PHE A 82 13.44 -9.69 -7.20
C PHE A 82 12.73 -8.37 -6.88
N PHE A 83 11.81 -7.99 -7.73
CA PHE A 83 11.15 -6.68 -7.64
C PHE A 83 9.69 -6.73 -8.10
N GLY A 84 8.98 -5.59 -7.97
CA GLY A 84 7.53 -5.61 -8.09
C GLY A 84 6.90 -6.07 -6.79
N LEU A 85 7.01 -7.34 -6.48
CA LEU A 85 6.60 -8.01 -5.24
C LEU A 85 5.11 -7.85 -4.90
N GLY A 86 4.27 -7.68 -5.92
CA GLY A 86 2.81 -7.59 -5.76
C GLY A 86 2.22 -8.94 -5.35
N THR A 87 2.23 -9.28 -4.06
CA THR A 87 1.79 -10.58 -3.53
C THR A 87 1.21 -10.50 -2.12
N ASP A 88 0.65 -11.61 -1.66
CA ASP A 88 0.13 -11.80 -0.31
C ASP A 88 1.21 -12.33 0.67
N VAL A 89 0.81 -12.55 1.92
CA VAL A 89 1.69 -13.10 2.97
C VAL A 89 2.31 -14.44 2.57
N GLY A 90 1.52 -15.34 1.97
CA GLY A 90 1.97 -16.68 1.57
C GLY A 90 3.04 -16.63 0.49
N GLY A 91 2.80 -15.84 -0.55
CA GLY A 91 3.75 -15.62 -1.64
C GLY A 91 5.04 -14.98 -1.16
N MET A 92 4.96 -13.94 -0.31
CA MET A 92 6.15 -13.27 0.22
C MET A 92 6.99 -14.20 1.11
N ARG A 93 6.38 -15.06 1.91
CA ARG A 93 7.13 -16.03 2.72
C ARG A 93 7.91 -17.02 1.86
N ALA A 94 7.28 -17.58 0.81
CA ALA A 94 7.98 -18.46 -0.13
C ALA A 94 9.10 -17.73 -0.90
N LEU A 95 8.84 -16.47 -1.26
CA LEU A 95 9.84 -15.64 -1.92
C LEU A 95 11.09 -15.46 -1.07
N LEU A 96 10.93 -15.14 0.22
CA LEU A 96 12.09 -14.93 1.13
C LEU A 96 12.94 -16.18 1.28
N THR A 97 12.36 -17.38 1.23
CA THR A 97 13.13 -18.63 1.25
C THR A 97 14.02 -18.74 0.01
N LEU A 98 13.46 -18.53 -1.18
CA LEU A 98 14.23 -18.58 -2.44
C LEU A 98 15.29 -17.48 -2.51
N VAL A 99 14.95 -16.24 -2.09
CA VAL A 99 15.89 -15.11 -2.13
C VAL A 99 17.08 -15.31 -1.17
N ASN A 100 16.84 -15.92 0.00
CA ASN A 100 17.90 -16.25 0.94
C ASN A 100 18.92 -17.24 0.35
N GLN A 101 18.48 -18.14 -0.51
CA GLN A 101 19.35 -19.12 -1.17
C GLN A 101 20.10 -18.54 -2.36
N THR A 102 19.43 -17.70 -3.14
CA THR A 102 20.03 -17.08 -4.34
C THR A 102 20.91 -15.87 -4.02
N GLY A 103 20.85 -15.33 -2.81
CA GLY A 103 21.61 -14.12 -2.43
C GLY A 103 21.10 -12.85 -3.13
N ALA A 104 19.87 -12.85 -3.58
CA ALA A 104 19.31 -11.78 -4.42
C ALA A 104 18.97 -10.51 -3.64
N TYR A 105 18.83 -9.42 -4.39
CA TYR A 105 18.26 -8.15 -3.92
C TYR A 105 16.74 -8.18 -3.98
N LEU A 106 16.11 -7.43 -3.06
CA LEU A 106 14.67 -7.26 -2.96
C LEU A 106 14.28 -5.79 -2.97
N ASP A 107 13.31 -5.42 -3.83
CA ASP A 107 12.67 -4.12 -3.77
C ASP A 107 11.20 -4.21 -4.22
N HIS A 108 10.31 -3.42 -3.60
CA HIS A 108 8.89 -3.39 -3.93
C HIS A 108 8.55 -2.23 -4.86
N MET A 109 7.62 -2.42 -5.82
CA MET A 109 7.21 -1.37 -6.77
C MET A 109 6.71 -0.08 -6.11
N ASN A 110 6.24 -0.13 -4.86
CA ASN A 110 5.78 1.03 -4.09
C ASN A 110 6.81 1.45 -3.01
N SER A 111 8.03 0.92 -3.02
CA SER A 111 8.99 1.11 -1.92
C SER A 111 9.38 2.56 -1.70
N SER A 112 9.51 3.35 -2.75
CA SER A 112 9.89 4.77 -2.63
C SER A 112 8.90 5.57 -1.80
N ALA A 113 7.59 5.33 -1.97
CA ALA A 113 6.56 5.94 -1.13
C ALA A 113 6.59 5.39 0.31
N GLY A 114 6.69 4.07 0.47
CA GLY A 114 6.75 3.42 1.79
C GLY A 114 7.95 3.86 2.61
N LEU A 115 9.12 4.00 1.98
CA LEU A 115 10.35 4.40 2.66
C LEU A 115 10.33 5.82 3.19
N ARG A 116 9.62 6.76 2.58
CA ARG A 116 9.44 8.10 3.17
C ARG A 116 8.88 8.01 4.59
N ASN A 117 7.87 7.14 4.79
CA ASN A 117 7.30 6.86 6.11
C ASN A 117 8.30 6.13 7.02
N ILE A 118 8.94 5.10 6.50
CA ILE A 118 9.84 4.22 7.26
C ILE A 118 11.07 4.99 7.75
N GLN A 119 11.66 5.86 6.96
CA GLN A 119 12.80 6.69 7.36
C GLN A 119 12.47 7.56 8.57
N VAL A 120 11.30 8.23 8.55
CA VAL A 120 10.86 9.04 9.70
C VAL A 120 10.61 8.18 10.92
N LEU A 121 9.97 7.02 10.73
CA LEU A 121 9.73 6.06 11.82
C LEU A 121 11.04 5.59 12.46
N GLN A 122 12.04 5.21 11.65
CA GLN A 122 13.34 4.71 12.13
C GLN A 122 14.17 5.79 12.84
N GLN A 123 14.10 7.04 12.36
CA GLN A 123 14.93 8.14 12.90
C GLN A 123 14.30 8.80 14.12
N HIS A 124 12.99 8.95 14.17
CA HIS A 124 12.29 9.79 15.15
C HIS A 124 11.21 9.04 15.94
N GLY A 125 10.75 7.89 15.45
CA GLY A 125 9.55 7.27 15.93
C GLY A 125 8.31 8.15 15.69
N TRP A 126 7.13 7.59 15.87
CA TRP A 126 5.89 8.36 15.83
C TRP A 126 4.79 7.74 16.69
N GLN A 127 3.79 8.56 17.01
CA GLN A 127 2.57 8.12 17.67
C GLN A 127 1.53 7.86 16.59
N THR A 128 1.24 6.59 16.36
CA THR A 128 0.26 6.16 15.35
C THR A 128 -1.06 5.74 15.98
N THR A 129 -2.08 5.62 15.12
CA THR A 129 -3.41 5.12 15.49
C THR A 129 -3.84 4.00 14.53
N THR A 130 -4.96 3.39 14.82
CA THR A 130 -5.60 2.39 13.95
C THR A 130 -6.86 2.94 13.32
N LEU A 131 -7.30 2.37 12.20
CA LEU A 131 -8.57 2.73 11.57
C LEU A 131 -9.76 2.55 12.52
N THR A 132 -9.68 1.53 13.38
CA THR A 132 -10.70 1.28 14.42
C THR A 132 -10.71 2.37 15.48
N GLU A 133 -9.55 2.83 15.94
CA GLU A 133 -9.43 3.91 16.91
C GLU A 133 -9.96 5.23 16.31
N VAL A 134 -9.60 5.54 15.06
CA VAL A 134 -10.13 6.71 14.32
C VAL A 134 -11.65 6.65 14.24
N LYS A 135 -12.19 5.50 13.82
CA LYS A 135 -13.65 5.29 13.75
C LYS A 135 -14.33 5.60 15.07
N GLN A 136 -13.75 5.13 16.20
CA GLN A 136 -14.38 5.12 17.50
C GLN A 136 -14.19 6.41 18.31
N ARG A 137 -13.15 7.21 18.04
CA ARG A 137 -12.74 8.28 18.95
C ARG A 137 -12.37 9.61 18.31
N ALA A 138 -11.83 9.61 17.08
CA ALA A 138 -11.29 10.84 16.51
C ALA A 138 -12.42 11.83 16.21
N ASP A 139 -12.32 13.03 16.77
CA ASP A 139 -13.28 14.13 16.58
C ASP A 139 -12.77 15.22 15.63
N VAL A 140 -11.45 15.30 15.41
CA VAL A 140 -10.83 16.18 14.40
C VAL A 140 -9.89 15.37 13.52
N ILE A 141 -10.05 15.51 12.20
CA ILE A 141 -9.20 14.86 11.20
C ILE A 141 -8.56 15.94 10.31
N LEU A 142 -7.25 16.00 10.27
CA LEU A 142 -6.48 16.82 9.34
C LEU A 142 -5.92 15.93 8.23
N ILE A 143 -6.38 16.15 7.00
CA ILE A 143 -5.91 15.49 5.79
C ILE A 143 -4.87 16.38 5.12
N ILE A 144 -3.68 15.83 4.83
CA ILE A 144 -2.53 16.62 4.36
C ILE A 144 -2.11 16.17 2.97
N GLY A 145 -2.19 17.08 1.99
CA GLY A 145 -1.64 16.97 0.66
C GLY A 145 -2.03 15.74 -0.15
N SER A 146 -3.26 15.20 0.05
CA SER A 146 -3.54 13.84 -0.41
C SER A 146 -4.93 13.64 -1.01
N HIS A 147 -4.97 12.95 -2.14
CA HIS A 147 -6.19 12.52 -2.84
C HIS A 147 -6.79 11.26 -2.17
N ILE A 148 -7.13 11.33 -0.88
CA ILE A 148 -7.66 10.17 -0.12
C ILE A 148 -8.92 9.62 -0.76
N VAL A 149 -9.77 10.47 -1.33
CA VAL A 149 -11.03 10.06 -1.97
C VAL A 149 -10.79 9.07 -3.11
N SER A 150 -9.83 9.33 -3.99
CA SER A 150 -9.52 8.46 -5.13
C SER A 150 -8.76 7.20 -4.73
N GLN A 151 -7.85 7.29 -3.77
CA GLN A 151 -7.01 6.19 -3.34
C GLN A 151 -7.68 5.29 -2.28
N HIS A 152 -8.58 5.86 -1.47
CA HIS A 152 -9.32 5.17 -0.41
C HIS A 152 -10.79 5.60 -0.41
N PRO A 153 -11.59 5.30 -1.44
CA PRO A 153 -12.93 5.87 -1.63
C PRO A 153 -13.87 5.64 -0.44
N ARG A 154 -13.70 4.51 0.26
CA ARG A 154 -14.55 4.15 1.41
C ARG A 154 -14.02 4.62 2.77
N PHE A 155 -12.91 5.38 2.82
CA PHE A 155 -12.36 5.88 4.09
C PHE A 155 -13.39 6.74 4.84
N PHE A 156 -14.04 7.67 4.14
CA PHE A 156 -15.05 8.52 4.75
C PHE A 156 -16.29 7.71 5.16
N GLN A 157 -16.89 6.99 4.23
CA GLN A 157 -18.09 6.21 4.49
C GLN A 157 -17.91 5.18 5.60
N ARG A 158 -16.80 4.41 5.55
CA ARG A 158 -16.59 3.26 6.42
C ARG A 158 -15.95 3.61 7.77
N ILE A 159 -15.08 4.60 7.79
CA ILE A 159 -14.31 4.95 8.97
C ILE A 159 -14.85 6.22 9.62
N LEU A 160 -15.07 7.29 8.86
CA LEU A 160 -15.41 8.58 9.44
C LEU A 160 -16.91 8.78 9.68
N TRP A 161 -17.77 8.33 8.77
CA TRP A 161 -19.22 8.60 8.85
C TRP A 161 -20.06 7.44 9.42
N GLN A 162 -19.44 6.42 9.98
CA GLN A 162 -20.16 5.34 10.65
C GLN A 162 -20.73 5.82 11.99
N GLY A 163 -22.06 5.64 12.17
CA GLY A 163 -22.79 6.11 13.35
C GLY A 163 -22.52 5.34 14.64
N ASP A 164 -22.02 4.09 14.56
CA ASP A 164 -21.80 3.20 15.70
C ASP A 164 -20.43 3.45 16.35
N ALA A 165 -20.30 4.56 17.06
CA ALA A 165 -19.07 4.84 17.80
C ALA A 165 -19.26 4.54 19.29
N LEU A 166 -18.33 3.77 19.88
CA LEU A 166 -18.38 3.37 21.30
C LEU A 166 -18.13 4.53 22.26
N PHE A 167 -17.47 5.61 21.81
CA PHE A 167 -16.92 6.63 22.70
C PHE A 167 -17.29 8.07 22.30
N GLY A 168 -18.29 8.30 21.48
CA GLY A 168 -18.58 9.67 21.04
C GLY A 168 -19.98 9.93 20.53
N GLU A 169 -20.75 10.71 21.29
CA GLU A 169 -22.06 11.22 20.83
C GLU A 169 -21.95 12.19 19.64
N ARG A 170 -20.75 12.74 19.36
CA ARG A 170 -20.49 13.78 18.35
C ARG A 170 -19.77 13.31 17.09
N LEU A 171 -19.53 12.02 16.91
CA LEU A 171 -18.74 11.52 15.76
C LEU A 171 -19.37 11.78 14.38
N PRO A 172 -20.72 11.88 14.20
CA PRO A 172 -21.28 12.34 12.94
C PRO A 172 -20.95 13.81 12.60
N GLU A 173 -20.54 14.60 13.58
CA GLU A 173 -20.20 16.03 13.47
C GLU A 173 -18.70 16.31 13.55
N ARG A 174 -17.85 15.30 13.27
CA ARG A 174 -16.39 15.48 13.26
C ARG A 174 -15.97 16.70 12.46
N GLU A 175 -14.92 17.35 12.90
CA GLU A 175 -14.24 18.37 12.12
C GLU A 175 -13.31 17.71 11.11
N ILE A 176 -13.54 17.94 9.82
CA ILE A 176 -12.65 17.51 8.75
C ILE A 176 -12.00 18.75 8.17
N ILE A 177 -10.68 18.77 8.18
CA ILE A 177 -9.87 19.85 7.61
C ILE A 177 -8.96 19.23 6.55
N VAL A 178 -8.96 19.80 5.36
CA VAL A 178 -8.12 19.40 4.24
C VAL A 178 -7.10 20.50 3.99
N LEU A 179 -5.84 20.19 4.11
CA LEU A 179 -4.72 21.05 3.78
C LEU A 179 -4.05 20.49 2.52
N GLY A 180 -4.31 21.08 1.38
CA GLY A 180 -3.79 20.55 0.11
C GLY A 180 -4.22 21.32 -1.12
N PRO A 181 -3.83 20.88 -2.33
CA PRO A 181 -4.12 21.56 -3.58
C PRO A 181 -5.60 21.88 -3.80
N ALA A 182 -5.86 22.91 -4.59
CA ALA A 182 -7.23 23.40 -4.83
C ALA A 182 -8.10 22.41 -5.61
N ASP A 183 -7.51 21.48 -6.36
CA ASP A 183 -8.16 20.48 -7.20
C ASP A 183 -8.54 19.19 -6.44
N LEU A 184 -8.24 19.11 -5.14
CA LEU A 184 -8.65 17.96 -4.33
C LEU A 184 -10.18 17.82 -4.30
N ASP A 185 -10.67 16.62 -4.60
CA ASP A 185 -12.09 16.31 -4.39
C ASP A 185 -12.37 16.14 -2.89
N ILE A 186 -13.04 17.12 -2.31
CA ILE A 186 -13.48 17.13 -0.91
C ILE A 186 -14.97 16.83 -0.74
N SER A 187 -15.69 16.51 -1.81
CA SER A 187 -17.15 16.33 -1.79
C SER A 187 -17.62 15.29 -0.78
N VAL A 188 -16.91 14.16 -0.68
CA VAL A 188 -17.22 13.08 0.26
C VAL A 188 -16.81 13.38 1.71
N ALA A 189 -16.05 14.45 1.94
CA ALA A 189 -15.70 14.92 3.27
C ALA A 189 -16.81 15.77 3.94
N THR A 190 -17.94 15.97 3.24
CA THR A 190 -19.15 16.53 3.83
C THR A 190 -19.82 15.47 4.71
N SER A 191 -20.14 15.85 5.95
CA SER A 191 -20.78 14.93 6.90
C SER A 191 -22.19 14.54 6.44
N PRO A 192 -22.75 13.42 6.95
CA PRO A 192 -24.14 13.04 6.68
C PRO A 192 -25.17 14.09 7.15
N THR A 193 -24.79 14.98 8.07
CA THR A 193 -25.63 16.10 8.56
C THR A 193 -25.48 17.37 7.72
N GLY A 194 -24.64 17.34 6.66
CA GLY A 194 -24.42 18.47 5.75
C GLY A 194 -23.29 19.44 6.17
N LYS A 195 -22.52 19.12 7.20
CA LYS A 195 -21.34 19.92 7.58
C LYS A 195 -20.22 19.70 6.57
N ALA A 196 -19.85 20.77 5.86
CA ALA A 196 -18.76 20.73 4.88
C ALA A 196 -17.39 20.64 5.59
N ALA A 197 -16.43 19.96 4.97
CA ALA A 197 -15.03 20.02 5.38
C ALA A 197 -14.46 21.42 5.14
N GLN A 198 -13.57 21.87 6.02
CA GLN A 198 -12.77 23.07 5.78
C GLN A 198 -11.65 22.73 4.79
N HIS A 199 -11.50 23.51 3.71
CA HIS A 199 -10.37 23.39 2.79
C HIS A 199 -9.43 24.59 2.96
N ILE A 200 -8.19 24.30 3.35
CA ILE A 200 -7.08 25.25 3.39
C ILE A 200 -6.23 24.95 2.16
N VAL A 201 -6.32 25.79 1.14
CA VAL A 201 -5.62 25.60 -0.13
C VAL A 201 -4.12 25.76 0.10
N CYS A 202 -3.34 24.73 -0.27
CA CYS A 202 -1.91 24.69 -0.14
C CYS A 202 -1.34 23.73 -1.21
N GLU A 203 -0.57 24.27 -2.14
CA GLU A 203 0.08 23.44 -3.15
C GLU A 203 1.16 22.52 -2.53
N ASN A 204 1.42 21.36 -3.12
CA ASN A 204 2.37 20.39 -2.58
C ASN A 204 3.78 21.00 -2.39
N ALA A 205 4.20 21.90 -3.27
CA ALA A 205 5.48 22.63 -3.15
C ALA A 205 5.57 23.54 -1.91
N GLN A 206 4.43 23.94 -1.35
CA GLN A 206 4.31 24.83 -0.19
C GLN A 206 4.20 24.06 1.14
N LEU A 207 3.89 22.77 1.08
CA LEU A 207 3.71 21.92 2.27
C LEU A 207 4.90 21.97 3.23
N PRO A 208 6.19 21.96 2.80
CA PRO A 208 7.31 22.01 3.73
C PRO A 208 7.28 23.23 4.65
N GLU A 209 7.00 24.41 4.09
CA GLU A 209 6.95 25.67 4.85
C GLU A 209 5.73 25.74 5.78
N VAL A 210 4.57 25.31 5.27
CA VAL A 210 3.32 25.30 6.03
C VAL A 210 3.39 24.31 7.20
N LEU A 211 3.90 23.10 6.98
CA LEU A 211 4.01 22.07 8.01
C LEU A 211 5.05 22.42 9.07
N ALA A 212 6.17 23.04 8.68
CA ALA A 212 7.15 23.57 9.65
C ALA A 212 6.53 24.67 10.52
N SER A 213 5.70 25.52 9.93
CA SER A 213 4.98 26.58 10.65
C SER A 213 3.92 26.01 11.59
N LEU A 214 3.14 25.01 11.15
CA LEU A 214 2.19 24.31 12.02
C LEU A 214 2.89 23.66 13.23
N HIS A 215 4.05 23.04 13.00
CA HIS A 215 4.85 22.46 14.10
C HIS A 215 5.32 23.55 15.07
N ALA A 216 5.85 24.68 14.57
CA ALA A 216 6.28 25.79 15.43
C ALA A 216 5.11 26.36 16.27
N LEU A 217 3.94 26.56 15.65
CA LEU A 217 2.72 27.00 16.34
C LEU A 217 2.25 25.97 17.36
N ALA A 218 2.31 24.67 17.04
CA ALA A 218 1.97 23.59 17.96
C ALA A 218 2.93 23.52 19.17
N LEU A 219 4.15 24.00 19.05
CA LEU A 219 5.09 24.20 20.17
C LEU A 219 4.86 25.52 20.94
N GLY A 220 3.85 26.31 20.56
CA GLY A 220 3.55 27.60 21.19
C GLY A 220 4.51 28.73 20.79
N LYS A 221 5.20 28.59 19.66
CA LYS A 221 6.05 29.64 19.11
C LYS A 221 5.22 30.68 18.38
N THR A 222 5.65 31.94 18.44
CA THR A 222 5.03 33.04 17.69
C THR A 222 5.68 33.17 16.33
N ILE A 223 4.87 33.27 15.28
CA ILE A 223 5.30 33.59 13.93
C ILE A 223 4.89 35.03 13.62
N HIS A 224 5.84 35.88 13.27
CA HIS A 224 5.60 37.31 13.02
C HIS A 224 5.21 37.60 11.57
N ALA A 225 5.41 36.67 10.64
CA ALA A 225 4.98 36.81 9.26
C ALA A 225 3.45 36.86 9.18
N GLU A 226 2.89 37.75 8.37
CA GLU A 226 1.43 37.83 8.16
C GLU A 226 0.88 36.65 7.41
N GLN A 227 1.68 36.09 6.51
CA GLN A 227 1.32 34.94 5.67
C GLN A 227 2.48 33.95 5.56
N ILE A 228 2.12 32.68 5.44
CA ILE A 228 3.01 31.55 5.13
C ILE A 228 2.50 30.90 3.86
N ALA A 229 3.30 30.87 2.80
CA ALA A 229 2.90 30.26 1.51
C ALA A 229 1.50 30.74 1.04
N HIS A 230 1.24 32.04 1.14
CA HIS A 230 -0.05 32.69 0.82
C HIS A 230 -1.22 32.36 1.77
N ILE A 231 -1.01 31.57 2.80
CA ILE A 231 -2.01 31.28 3.83
C ILE A 231 -1.82 32.29 4.99
N PRO A 232 -2.86 33.01 5.43
CA PRO A 232 -2.74 33.88 6.58
C PRO A 232 -2.25 33.10 7.82
N THR A 233 -1.27 33.61 8.52
CA THR A 233 -0.72 32.96 9.73
C THR A 233 -1.80 32.75 10.77
N GLN A 234 -2.80 33.63 10.85
CA GLN A 234 -3.96 33.47 11.71
C GLN A 234 -4.76 32.20 11.38
N THR A 235 -4.92 31.82 10.10
CA THR A 235 -5.58 30.58 9.67
C THR A 235 -4.83 29.36 10.18
N LEU A 236 -3.49 29.36 10.10
CA LEU A 236 -2.67 28.27 10.64
C LEU A 236 -2.74 28.20 12.19
N GLN A 237 -2.80 29.36 12.85
CA GLN A 237 -3.01 29.41 14.30
C GLN A 237 -4.36 28.82 14.68
N GLN A 238 -5.44 29.20 13.99
CA GLN A 238 -6.78 28.66 14.20
C GLN A 238 -6.81 27.13 14.00
N LEU A 239 -6.12 26.61 12.97
CA LEU A 239 -5.99 25.19 12.76
C LEU A 239 -5.33 24.49 13.95
N VAL A 240 -4.24 25.05 14.48
CA VAL A 240 -3.57 24.48 15.66
C VAL A 240 -4.47 24.55 16.90
N ASP A 241 -5.24 25.62 17.07
CA ASP A 241 -6.17 25.78 18.19
C ASP A 241 -7.31 24.74 18.12
N VAL A 242 -7.85 24.45 16.93
CA VAL A 242 -8.82 23.37 16.71
C VAL A 242 -8.23 22.01 17.05
N LEU A 243 -7.00 21.73 16.60
CA LEU A 243 -6.30 20.47 16.90
C LEU A 243 -6.01 20.31 18.41
N ARG A 244 -5.70 21.40 19.12
CA ARG A 244 -5.48 21.40 20.57
C ARG A 244 -6.77 21.24 21.38
N ALA A 245 -7.87 21.79 20.89
CA ALA A 245 -9.19 21.67 21.52
C ALA A 245 -9.84 20.31 21.31
N ALA A 246 -9.35 19.53 20.34
CA ALA A 246 -9.84 18.19 20.06
C ALA A 246 -9.65 17.26 21.26
N LYS A 247 -10.58 16.34 21.49
CA LYS A 247 -10.38 15.22 22.42
C LYS A 247 -9.40 14.19 21.85
N TYR A 248 -9.47 13.99 20.52
CA TYR A 248 -8.56 13.12 19.79
C TYR A 248 -8.43 13.56 18.35
N SER A 249 -7.37 14.25 18.01
CA SER A 249 -7.06 14.65 16.63
C SER A 249 -6.23 13.59 15.90
N VAL A 250 -6.46 13.45 14.60
CA VAL A 250 -5.68 12.56 13.73
C VAL A 250 -5.19 13.32 12.50
N LEU A 251 -3.88 13.27 12.28
CA LEU A 251 -3.23 13.80 11.10
C LEU A 251 -2.96 12.65 10.13
N THR A 252 -3.48 12.73 8.90
CA THR A 252 -3.40 11.66 7.90
C THR A 252 -2.87 12.17 6.57
N TRP A 253 -2.11 11.31 5.87
CA TRP A 253 -1.51 11.58 4.57
C TRP A 253 -1.32 10.31 3.76
N LEU A 254 -1.01 10.48 2.46
CA LEU A 254 -0.57 9.43 1.54
C LEU A 254 0.88 9.73 1.12
N ALA A 255 1.83 8.92 1.56
CA ALA A 255 3.24 9.15 1.22
C ALA A 255 3.51 9.10 -0.30
N LYS A 256 2.66 8.40 -1.07
CA LYS A 256 2.72 8.36 -2.53
C LYS A 256 2.44 9.72 -3.19
N GLU A 257 1.57 10.51 -2.59
CA GLU A 257 1.20 11.85 -3.09
C GLU A 257 2.24 12.93 -2.76
N LEU A 258 3.09 12.65 -1.76
CA LEU A 258 4.21 13.51 -1.40
C LEU A 258 5.44 13.14 -2.26
N ASP A 259 5.32 13.26 -3.59
CA ASP A 259 6.33 12.83 -4.55
C ASP A 259 7.21 14.00 -5.03
N PHE A 260 8.04 14.51 -4.12
CA PHE A 260 9.02 15.55 -4.37
C PHE A 260 10.28 15.34 -3.51
N PRO A 261 11.43 15.93 -3.86
CA PRO A 261 12.66 15.76 -3.10
C PRO A 261 12.50 16.13 -1.63
N HIS A 262 13.01 15.28 -0.74
CA HIS A 262 12.97 15.48 0.72
C HIS A 262 11.55 15.53 1.33
N ALA A 263 10.57 14.90 0.70
CA ALA A 263 9.20 14.84 1.23
C ALA A 263 9.09 14.11 2.57
N GLU A 264 10.07 13.27 2.93
CA GLU A 264 10.19 12.67 4.27
C GLU A 264 10.26 13.74 5.37
N LEU A 265 10.83 14.94 5.09
CA LEU A 265 10.85 16.05 6.04
C LEU A 265 9.44 16.61 6.32
N CYS A 266 8.54 16.57 5.35
CA CYS A 266 7.13 16.89 5.58
C CYS A 266 6.49 15.91 6.55
N ILE A 267 6.70 14.61 6.34
CA ILE A 267 6.21 13.55 7.23
C ILE A 267 6.81 13.73 8.62
N GLN A 268 8.08 14.08 8.74
CA GLN A 268 8.71 14.43 10.01
C GLN A 268 8.00 15.60 10.70
N GLN A 269 7.70 16.69 9.99
CA GLN A 269 6.98 17.83 10.57
C GLN A 269 5.57 17.43 11.03
N ILE A 270 4.86 16.58 10.28
CA ILE A 270 3.56 16.05 10.68
C ILE A 270 3.69 15.28 12.02
N THR A 271 4.63 14.35 12.09
CA THR A 271 4.82 13.52 13.30
C THR A 271 5.32 14.32 14.50
N GLN A 272 6.15 15.34 14.30
CA GLN A 272 6.58 16.27 15.34
C GLN A 272 5.42 17.16 15.82
N THR A 273 4.52 17.57 14.92
CA THR A 273 3.29 18.30 15.27
C THR A 273 2.40 17.43 16.15
N VAL A 274 2.19 16.16 15.79
CA VAL A 274 1.47 15.19 16.64
C VAL A 274 2.12 15.10 18.03
N ARG A 275 3.44 15.00 18.08
CA ARG A 275 4.16 14.94 19.37
C ARG A 275 3.97 16.22 20.21
N ALA A 276 4.00 17.40 19.59
CA ALA A 276 3.76 18.67 20.27
C ALA A 276 2.33 18.77 20.81
N LEU A 277 1.32 18.36 20.01
CA LEU A 277 -0.09 18.34 20.43
C LEU A 277 -0.32 17.41 21.64
N ASN A 278 0.37 16.27 21.70
CA ASN A 278 0.25 15.31 22.81
C ASN A 278 0.76 15.84 24.17
N GLN A 279 1.33 17.05 24.23
CA GLN A 279 1.61 17.73 25.49
C GLN A 279 0.34 18.32 26.13
N HIS A 280 -0.73 18.48 25.37
CA HIS A 280 -1.96 19.17 25.78
C HIS A 280 -3.22 18.32 25.61
N THR A 281 -3.29 17.52 24.54
CA THR A 281 -4.42 16.69 24.18
C THR A 281 -3.94 15.39 23.56
N ARG A 282 -4.86 14.51 23.12
CA ARG A 282 -4.51 13.29 22.40
C ARG A 282 -4.47 13.56 20.90
N SER A 283 -3.36 13.24 20.26
CA SER A 283 -3.18 13.35 18.83
C SER A 283 -2.42 12.14 18.28
N SER A 284 -2.69 11.70 17.07
CA SER A 284 -1.99 10.60 16.44
C SER A 284 -1.82 10.80 14.92
N ALA A 285 -0.82 10.11 14.38
CA ALA A 285 -0.54 10.03 12.95
C ALA A 285 -1.24 8.81 12.34
N LEU A 286 -1.79 8.95 11.15
CA LEU A 286 -2.33 7.85 10.36
C LEU A 286 -1.80 7.93 8.92
N PRO A 287 -0.66 7.32 8.59
CA PRO A 287 -0.27 7.15 7.21
C PRO A 287 -1.26 6.21 6.51
N LEU A 288 -1.86 6.66 5.43
CA LEU A 288 -2.66 5.85 4.53
C LEU A 288 -1.82 5.39 3.34
N GLY A 289 -2.31 4.40 2.61
CA GLY A 289 -1.63 3.78 1.48
C GLY A 289 -2.12 2.35 1.30
N GLY A 290 -1.26 1.52 0.77
CA GLY A 290 -1.54 0.11 0.57
C GLY A 290 -2.15 -0.19 -0.78
N SER A 291 -1.34 -0.76 -1.66
CA SER A 291 -1.76 -1.41 -2.90
C SER A 291 -0.80 -2.56 -3.20
N ASP A 292 -1.27 -3.50 -4.00
CA ASP A 292 -0.45 -4.64 -4.44
C ASP A 292 0.18 -5.44 -3.28
N GLY A 293 -0.44 -5.43 -2.11
CA GLY A 293 0.03 -6.18 -0.95
C GLY A 293 1.26 -5.60 -0.24
N ASP A 294 1.68 -4.35 -0.53
CA ASP A 294 2.90 -3.73 -0.03
C ASP A 294 3.05 -3.79 1.51
N TYR A 295 2.00 -3.47 2.28
CA TYR A 295 2.03 -3.60 3.74
C TYR A 295 2.28 -5.05 4.19
N SER A 296 1.72 -6.04 3.49
CA SER A 296 1.98 -7.46 3.77
C SER A 296 3.42 -7.84 3.48
N VAL A 297 3.96 -7.36 2.37
CA VAL A 297 5.36 -7.56 1.98
C VAL A 297 6.29 -6.95 3.01
N TYR A 298 6.06 -5.70 3.45
CA TYR A 298 6.88 -5.05 4.47
C TYR A 298 6.81 -5.76 5.82
N GLN A 299 5.62 -6.17 6.26
CA GLN A 299 5.45 -6.89 7.53
C GLN A 299 6.17 -8.24 7.49
N VAL A 300 5.95 -9.06 6.45
CA VAL A 300 6.61 -10.37 6.30
C VAL A 300 8.12 -10.21 6.25
N ASN A 301 8.60 -9.26 5.45
CA ASN A 301 10.04 -9.00 5.35
C ASN A 301 10.63 -8.57 6.71
N THR A 302 9.96 -7.65 7.40
CA THR A 302 10.43 -7.14 8.70
C THR A 302 10.52 -8.24 9.76
N TRP A 303 9.49 -9.08 9.89
CA TRP A 303 9.53 -10.13 10.93
C TRP A 303 10.51 -11.26 10.61
N THR A 304 10.87 -11.43 9.32
CA THR A 304 11.80 -12.48 8.91
C THR A 304 13.25 -12.00 8.96
N THR A 305 13.51 -10.75 8.56
CA THR A 305 14.86 -10.22 8.34
C THR A 305 15.27 -9.12 9.33
N GLY A 306 14.31 -8.50 10.01
CA GLY A 306 14.51 -7.28 10.80
C GLY A 306 14.44 -5.98 9.98
N PHE A 307 14.25 -6.07 8.66
CA PHE A 307 14.23 -4.92 7.74
C PHE A 307 12.94 -4.85 6.94
N PRO A 308 12.44 -3.64 6.58
CA PRO A 308 11.14 -3.50 5.91
C PRO A 308 11.16 -3.97 4.46
N ILE A 309 12.12 -3.54 3.68
CA ILE A 309 12.39 -3.87 2.26
C ILE A 309 13.73 -3.24 1.86
N ARG A 310 14.17 -3.34 0.58
CA ARG A 310 15.47 -2.87 0.09
C ARG A 310 16.61 -3.56 0.83
N ASN A 311 16.53 -4.86 0.79
CA ASN A 311 17.52 -5.72 1.38
C ASN A 311 18.02 -6.75 0.37
N ARG A 312 19.15 -7.36 0.69
CA ARG A 312 19.66 -8.56 0.03
C ARG A 312 20.03 -9.58 1.07
N PHE A 313 20.21 -10.80 0.62
CA PHE A 313 20.79 -11.84 1.46
C PHE A 313 22.23 -12.12 1.03
N TYR A 314 23.13 -12.14 2.00
CA TYR A 314 24.53 -12.49 1.79
C TYR A 314 24.96 -13.47 2.86
N GLN A 315 25.39 -14.67 2.43
CA GLN A 315 25.80 -15.76 3.33
C GLN A 315 24.75 -16.06 4.44
N GLY A 316 23.45 -16.05 4.09
CA GLY A 316 22.36 -16.31 5.01
C GLY A 316 21.96 -15.12 5.91
N ASN A 317 22.64 -13.98 5.79
CA ASN A 317 22.32 -12.77 6.55
C ASN A 317 21.63 -11.74 5.66
N ALA A 318 20.61 -11.07 6.20
CA ALA A 318 19.98 -9.95 5.51
C ALA A 318 20.82 -8.67 5.70
N GLU A 319 21.10 -7.99 4.60
CA GLU A 319 21.70 -6.64 4.57
C GLU A 319 20.68 -5.64 4.07
N TYR A 320 20.64 -4.46 4.66
CA TYR A 320 19.68 -3.41 4.36
C TYR A 320 20.38 -2.12 3.95
N ASP A 321 19.97 -1.58 2.79
CA ASP A 321 20.40 -0.26 2.36
C ASP A 321 19.24 0.45 1.61
N PRO A 322 18.54 1.39 2.28
CA PRO A 322 17.37 2.05 1.70
C PRO A 322 17.70 2.95 0.50
N PHE A 323 18.97 3.31 0.31
CA PHE A 323 19.40 4.26 -0.73
C PHE A 323 20.10 3.59 -1.91
N HIS A 324 20.73 2.43 -1.68
CA HIS A 324 21.49 1.74 -2.72
C HIS A 324 20.77 0.50 -3.26
N PHE A 325 19.93 -0.17 -2.46
CA PHE A 325 19.18 -1.35 -2.90
C PHE A 325 17.83 -0.98 -3.50
N ILE A 326 17.85 0.00 -4.42
CA ILE A 326 16.68 0.53 -5.12
C ILE A 326 16.57 -0.03 -6.53
N THR A 327 15.34 -0.28 -6.98
CA THR A 327 15.06 -0.84 -8.31
C THR A 327 15.72 -0.02 -9.41
N GLU A 328 15.62 1.31 -9.38
CA GLU A 328 16.15 2.22 -10.41
C GLU A 328 17.66 2.09 -10.61
N ARG A 329 18.39 1.68 -9.58
CA ARG A 329 19.83 1.44 -9.66
C ARG A 329 20.17 -0.01 -9.97
N LEU A 330 19.46 -0.94 -9.33
CA LEU A 330 19.79 -2.36 -9.41
C LEU A 330 19.35 -3.00 -10.72
N GLN A 331 18.29 -2.49 -11.38
CA GLN A 331 17.76 -3.08 -12.60
C GLN A 331 18.79 -3.14 -13.74
N ASP A 332 19.68 -2.15 -13.84
CA ASP A 332 20.74 -2.12 -14.85
C ASP A 332 22.04 -2.83 -14.41
N GLN A 333 22.14 -3.17 -13.13
CA GLN A 333 23.29 -3.90 -12.57
C GLN A 333 23.04 -5.39 -12.42
N SER A 334 21.76 -5.81 -12.47
CA SER A 334 21.37 -7.22 -12.31
C SER A 334 21.33 -7.93 -13.65
N ASP A 335 21.97 -9.10 -13.71
CA ASP A 335 21.98 -9.96 -14.89
C ASP A 335 20.71 -10.81 -15.02
N VAL A 336 20.01 -11.06 -13.91
CA VAL A 336 18.68 -11.68 -13.87
C VAL A 336 17.73 -10.87 -13.02
N ARG A 337 16.54 -10.62 -13.53
CA ARG A 337 15.49 -9.86 -12.87
C ARG A 337 14.21 -10.68 -12.81
N VAL A 338 13.62 -10.76 -11.62
CA VAL A 338 12.37 -11.47 -11.38
C VAL A 338 11.30 -10.47 -10.98
N TRP A 339 10.36 -10.20 -11.87
CA TRP A 339 9.22 -9.32 -11.65
C TRP A 339 8.04 -10.12 -11.11
N ILE A 340 7.46 -9.69 -9.99
CA ILE A 340 6.30 -10.32 -9.36
C ILE A 340 5.15 -9.33 -9.29
N SER A 341 4.02 -9.61 -9.96
CA SER A 341 2.81 -8.79 -9.92
C SER A 341 1.58 -9.68 -10.04
N CYS A 342 0.99 -10.06 -8.87
CA CYS A 342 -0.11 -11.03 -8.83
C CYS A 342 -1.50 -10.38 -8.79
N PHE A 343 -1.68 -9.17 -8.26
CA PHE A 343 -2.99 -8.54 -8.10
C PHE A 343 -3.48 -7.82 -9.35
N GLN A 344 -2.57 -7.15 -10.03
CA GLN A 344 -2.84 -6.33 -11.21
C GLN A 344 -1.81 -6.65 -12.30
N PRO A 345 -2.15 -6.53 -13.59
CA PRO A 345 -1.22 -6.79 -14.69
C PRO A 345 -0.24 -5.62 -14.92
N LYS A 346 0.50 -5.23 -13.89
CA LYS A 346 1.52 -4.18 -13.98
C LYS A 346 2.78 -4.76 -14.63
N PRO A 347 3.22 -4.22 -15.78
CA PRO A 347 4.45 -4.68 -16.42
C PRO A 347 5.70 -4.22 -15.66
N PRO A 348 6.83 -4.93 -15.79
CA PRO A 348 8.11 -4.47 -15.28
C PRO A 348 8.60 -3.21 -16.02
N PRO A 349 9.44 -2.38 -15.39
CA PRO A 349 10.20 -1.37 -16.12
C PRO A 349 11.08 -2.00 -17.19
N THR A 350 11.24 -1.29 -18.31
CA THR A 350 12.11 -1.73 -19.40
C THR A 350 13.58 -1.59 -19.00
N SER A 351 14.37 -2.64 -19.17
CA SER A 351 15.83 -2.59 -18.96
C SER A 351 16.50 -3.76 -19.70
N GLU A 352 17.84 -3.73 -19.82
CA GLU A 352 18.62 -4.82 -20.42
C GLU A 352 18.81 -5.99 -19.44
N GLY A 353 19.14 -7.20 -19.93
CA GLY A 353 19.35 -8.41 -19.13
C GLY A 353 18.16 -9.37 -19.13
N LYS A 354 18.35 -10.53 -18.48
CA LYS A 354 17.36 -11.59 -18.43
C LYS A 354 16.20 -11.24 -17.51
N THR A 355 14.98 -11.46 -17.99
CA THR A 355 13.76 -11.12 -17.24
C THR A 355 12.86 -12.34 -17.09
N ILE A 356 12.52 -12.64 -15.86
CA ILE A 356 11.51 -13.63 -15.47
C ILE A 356 10.29 -12.84 -14.96
N ILE A 357 9.10 -13.11 -15.50
CA ILE A 357 7.84 -12.54 -15.00
C ILE A 357 7.03 -13.67 -14.36
N ILE A 358 6.68 -13.52 -13.09
CA ILE A 358 5.76 -14.42 -12.38
C ILE A 358 4.58 -13.60 -11.88
N GLY A 359 3.38 -13.81 -12.41
CA GLY A 359 2.30 -12.96 -12.01
C GLY A 359 0.98 -13.13 -12.78
N HIS A 360 0.24 -12.04 -12.81
CA HIS A 360 -1.09 -11.98 -13.39
C HIS A 360 -1.13 -12.51 -14.83
N PRO A 361 -2.14 -13.35 -15.19
CA PRO A 361 -2.24 -13.96 -16.53
C PRO A 361 -2.20 -12.99 -17.71
N ALA A 362 -2.70 -11.76 -17.52
CA ALA A 362 -2.67 -10.74 -18.57
C ALA A 362 -1.27 -10.17 -18.89
N LEU A 363 -0.24 -10.56 -18.13
CA LEU A 363 1.17 -10.21 -18.43
C LEU A 363 1.81 -11.14 -19.48
N GLN A 364 1.08 -12.12 -20.00
CA GLN A 364 1.62 -13.15 -20.92
C GLN A 364 2.26 -12.63 -22.21
N ASP A 365 1.94 -11.40 -22.60
CA ASP A 365 2.48 -10.78 -23.82
C ASP A 365 3.54 -9.70 -23.51
N CYS A 366 3.92 -9.54 -22.24
CA CYS A 366 5.05 -8.70 -21.86
C CYS A 366 6.36 -9.35 -22.29
N PRO A 367 7.31 -8.57 -22.87
CA PRO A 367 8.61 -9.09 -23.26
C PRO A 367 9.38 -9.64 -22.04
N CYS A 368 9.76 -10.93 -22.09
CA CYS A 368 10.56 -11.59 -21.05
C CYS A 368 11.18 -12.89 -21.57
N ASP A 369 12.19 -13.38 -20.88
CA ASP A 369 12.80 -14.68 -21.18
C ASP A 369 11.93 -15.83 -20.67
N VAL A 370 11.35 -15.69 -19.46
CA VAL A 370 10.45 -16.70 -18.87
C VAL A 370 9.21 -15.99 -18.30
N PHE A 371 8.02 -16.48 -18.65
CA PHE A 371 6.74 -16.06 -18.06
C PHE A 371 6.06 -17.24 -17.37
N ILE A 372 5.61 -17.05 -16.15
CA ILE A 372 4.84 -18.03 -15.39
C ILE A 372 3.57 -17.36 -14.84
N PRO A 373 2.39 -17.68 -15.38
CA PRO A 373 1.14 -17.17 -14.84
C PRO A 373 0.80 -17.82 -13.50
N VAL A 374 0.25 -17.02 -12.58
CA VAL A 374 -0.18 -17.50 -11.26
C VAL A 374 -1.59 -17.04 -10.93
N ARG A 375 -2.21 -17.70 -9.95
CA ARG A 375 -3.51 -17.29 -9.40
C ARG A 375 -3.44 -15.89 -8.80
N ILE A 376 -4.53 -15.14 -8.95
CA ILE A 376 -4.70 -13.80 -8.39
C ILE A 376 -5.20 -13.93 -6.94
N PRO A 377 -4.45 -13.43 -5.93
CA PRO A 377 -4.89 -13.49 -4.54
C PRO A 377 -6.16 -12.66 -4.30
N GLY A 378 -7.13 -13.22 -3.57
CA GLY A 378 -8.42 -12.57 -3.33
C GLY A 378 -9.41 -12.65 -4.50
N LEU A 379 -9.02 -13.28 -5.62
CA LEU A 379 -9.89 -13.55 -6.76
C LEU A 379 -9.89 -15.06 -7.09
N GLN A 380 -8.74 -15.65 -7.35
CA GLN A 380 -8.55 -17.04 -7.75
C GLN A 380 -7.90 -17.90 -6.66
N GLN A 381 -7.34 -17.28 -5.64
CA GLN A 381 -6.82 -17.99 -4.46
C GLN A 381 -7.16 -17.25 -3.18
N SER A 382 -7.36 -17.98 -2.10
CA SER A 382 -7.41 -17.43 -0.75
C SER A 382 -6.01 -17.13 -0.26
N GLY A 383 -5.90 -16.12 0.61
CA GLY A 383 -4.62 -15.68 1.17
C GLY A 383 -4.81 -14.81 2.39
N THR A 384 -3.80 -14.05 2.74
CA THR A 384 -3.83 -13.12 3.88
C THR A 384 -3.15 -11.82 3.51
N LEU A 385 -3.76 -10.69 3.88
CA LEU A 385 -3.17 -9.35 3.75
C LEU A 385 -3.18 -8.61 5.08
N PHE A 386 -2.19 -7.75 5.30
CA PHE A 386 -2.18 -6.78 6.38
C PHE A 386 -2.87 -5.49 5.96
N ARG A 387 -3.74 -4.98 6.83
CA ARG A 387 -4.39 -3.68 6.64
C ARG A 387 -3.36 -2.54 6.79
N VAL A 388 -3.61 -1.42 6.13
CA VAL A 388 -2.70 -0.26 6.07
C VAL A 388 -2.24 0.25 7.43
N ASP A 389 -3.04 0.12 8.48
CA ASP A 389 -2.69 0.50 9.85
C ASP A 389 -1.90 -0.58 10.61
N SER A 390 -1.54 -1.69 9.94
CA SER A 390 -0.79 -2.83 10.48
C SER A 390 -1.37 -3.46 11.76
N SER A 391 -2.60 -3.11 12.13
CA SER A 391 -3.24 -3.57 13.37
C SER A 391 -3.88 -4.95 13.23
N VAL A 392 -4.25 -5.33 12.03
CA VAL A 392 -4.90 -6.62 11.72
C VAL A 392 -4.40 -7.19 10.41
N SER A 393 -4.38 -8.51 10.34
CA SER A 393 -4.31 -9.29 9.10
C SER A 393 -5.69 -9.86 8.80
N LEU A 394 -6.12 -9.75 7.55
CA LEU A 394 -7.43 -10.22 7.11
C LEU A 394 -7.28 -11.32 6.05
N PRO A 395 -8.12 -12.38 6.14
CA PRO A 395 -8.19 -13.38 5.09
C PRO A 395 -8.83 -12.78 3.84
N ILE A 396 -8.26 -13.05 2.68
CA ILE A 396 -8.85 -12.80 1.36
C ILE A 396 -9.32 -14.12 0.77
N GLN A 397 -10.51 -14.13 0.18
CA GLN A 397 -11.19 -15.35 -0.28
C GLN A 397 -11.06 -15.52 -1.79
N ALA A 398 -10.90 -16.76 -2.26
CA ALA A 398 -11.08 -17.09 -3.66
C ALA A 398 -12.58 -17.03 -4.01
N VAL A 399 -12.91 -16.33 -5.08
CA VAL A 399 -14.28 -16.19 -5.62
C VAL A 399 -14.42 -16.74 -7.04
N MET A 400 -13.31 -17.15 -7.65
CA MET A 400 -13.25 -17.80 -8.95
C MET A 400 -12.36 -19.04 -8.92
N ALA A 401 -12.74 -20.09 -9.63
CA ALA A 401 -11.88 -21.25 -9.86
C ALA A 401 -10.74 -20.93 -10.83
N SER A 402 -9.60 -21.60 -10.68
CA SER A 402 -8.45 -21.47 -11.58
C SER A 402 -7.60 -22.75 -11.55
N GLU A 403 -7.12 -23.17 -12.72
CA GLU A 403 -6.17 -24.30 -12.89
C GLU A 403 -4.70 -23.88 -12.68
N LEU A 404 -4.43 -22.59 -12.56
CA LEU A 404 -3.08 -22.10 -12.36
C LEU A 404 -2.56 -22.43 -10.95
N ASN A 405 -1.24 -22.47 -10.78
CA ASN A 405 -0.61 -22.56 -9.48
C ASN A 405 -0.62 -21.17 -8.77
N SER A 406 -0.56 -21.17 -7.45
CA SER A 406 -0.27 -19.95 -6.69
C SER A 406 1.19 -19.54 -6.84
N LEU A 407 1.48 -18.27 -6.55
CA LEU A 407 2.87 -17.80 -6.48
C LEU A 407 3.70 -18.66 -5.51
N GLN A 408 3.14 -18.99 -4.35
CA GLN A 408 3.81 -19.81 -3.34
C GLN A 408 4.19 -21.21 -3.88
N GLU A 409 3.30 -21.85 -4.64
CA GLU A 409 3.58 -23.16 -5.26
C GLU A 409 4.64 -23.07 -6.33
N VAL A 410 4.61 -22.04 -7.18
CA VAL A 410 5.60 -21.80 -8.23
C VAL A 410 6.98 -21.53 -7.63
N LEU A 411 7.08 -20.65 -6.63
CA LEU A 411 8.36 -20.32 -5.99
C LEU A 411 9.00 -21.53 -5.31
N ARG A 412 8.20 -22.41 -4.67
CA ARG A 412 8.70 -23.67 -4.10
C ARG A 412 9.21 -24.62 -5.17
N GLN A 413 8.53 -24.74 -6.31
CA GLN A 413 9.03 -25.56 -7.42
C GLN A 413 10.33 -25.02 -8.00
N ILE A 414 10.50 -23.68 -8.09
CA ILE A 414 11.75 -23.05 -8.51
C ILE A 414 12.86 -23.33 -7.48
N GLU A 415 12.53 -23.24 -6.18
CA GLU A 415 13.44 -23.55 -5.08
C GLU A 415 13.92 -25.00 -5.12
N ASP A 416 12.99 -25.97 -5.26
CA ASP A 416 13.30 -27.40 -5.37
C ASP A 416 14.20 -27.67 -6.59
N SER A 417 13.92 -27.04 -7.74
CA SER A 417 14.73 -27.13 -8.95
C SER A 417 16.11 -26.48 -8.77
N TYR A 418 16.20 -25.36 -8.04
CA TYR A 418 17.47 -24.68 -7.73
C TYR A 418 18.39 -25.53 -6.85
N HIS A 419 17.83 -26.29 -5.91
CA HIS A 419 18.59 -27.22 -5.07
C HIS A 419 19.07 -28.47 -5.80
N ALA A 420 18.48 -28.81 -6.93
CA ALA A 420 18.86 -29.96 -7.73
C ALA A 420 20.11 -29.72 -8.60
N HIS A 421 20.59 -28.46 -8.71
CA HIS A 421 21.84 -28.07 -9.34
C HIS A 421 23.03 -28.31 -8.41
#